data_86ebc0b3be2916bed4b3e1997b3e4e7e
#
_entry.id   86ebc0b3be2916bed4b3e1997b3e4e7e
#
_cell.length_a   1.000
_cell.length_b   1.000
_cell.length_c   1.000
_cell.angle_alpha   90.00
_cell.angle_beta   90.00
_cell.angle_gamma   90.00
#
_symmetry.space_group_name_H-M   'P 1'
#
loop_
_entity.id
_entity.type
_entity.pdbx_description
1 polymer ?
#
loop_
_entity_poly.entity_id
_entity_poly.type
_entity_poly.pdbx_seq_one_letter_code
_entity_poly.pdbx_strand_id
1 'polypeptide(L)'
;NNLDAAMVDRLILNDERIEAMAEGIEVIVELDDPVGKERVIGTRPNGIEIKKMRIPLGVVCMIYEARPNVTADAGALCFKSGNAVILRGGKEALDTSLAIAELMQDVLEKHNLPKALVTVVPNPDRALMQELMEQRDYIDVIIPRGGEGLINYVTDNAKVPVIQHFKGVCHLYVDKEANLDKAMALLLNGKTQRTGVCNALEGLVVHQAVAGDFLPKVADAFKEKGVKVHVNEKGSQYFDGADVISEDAYGEEYLGLEIAIRVVDDFEAAVDHIAQFGSNHTEVICTEDAEKGKLFQRAVDASVVMVNASSRFSDGSQLGLGAEIGIATTKLHAYGPMGLESLTSEKYLVNGEGQIRD
;
A
#
# COMPACT_ATOMS: atom_id res chain seq x y z
N ASN A 1 12.25 -7.04 26.86
CA ASN A 1 12.25 -6.72 25.43
C ASN A 1 12.26 -5.21 25.28
N ASN A 2 13.32 -4.65 24.68
CA ASN A 2 13.38 -3.22 24.35
C ASN A 2 12.58 -3.00 23.05
N LEU A 3 11.25 -3.01 23.14
CA LEU A 3 10.37 -2.62 22.04
C LEU A 3 10.12 -1.10 22.16
N ASP A 4 10.10 -0.39 21.04
CA ASP A 4 9.68 1.00 21.01
C ASP A 4 8.17 1.15 21.30
N ALA A 5 7.75 2.36 21.63
CA ALA A 5 6.35 2.62 21.99
C ALA A 5 5.37 2.32 20.85
N ALA A 6 5.78 2.53 19.61
CA ALA A 6 4.95 2.27 18.42
C ALA A 6 4.77 0.75 18.18
N MET A 7 5.81 -0.04 18.42
CA MET A 7 5.72 -1.50 18.39
C MET A 7 4.82 -2.03 19.50
N VAL A 8 4.98 -1.51 20.73
CA VAL A 8 4.13 -1.92 21.87
C VAL A 8 2.66 -1.62 21.57
N ASP A 9 2.35 -0.43 21.06
CA ASP A 9 0.97 -0.07 20.68
C ASP A 9 0.38 -1.02 19.62
N ARG A 10 1.16 -1.40 18.62
CA ARG A 10 0.72 -2.33 17.57
C ARG A 10 0.43 -3.75 18.08
N LEU A 11 1.08 -4.17 19.15
CA LEU A 11 0.93 -5.50 19.73
C LEU A 11 -0.22 -5.62 20.73
N ILE A 12 -0.74 -4.50 21.25
CA ILE A 12 -1.86 -4.51 22.19
C ILE A 12 -3.11 -5.03 21.49
N LEU A 13 -3.72 -6.08 22.04
CA LEU A 13 -5.05 -6.55 21.71
C LEU A 13 -5.94 -6.36 22.94
N ASN A 14 -6.74 -5.30 22.92
CA ASN A 14 -7.84 -5.08 23.85
C ASN A 14 -9.17 -5.47 23.17
N ASP A 15 -10.26 -5.45 23.93
CA ASP A 15 -11.58 -5.84 23.42
C ASP A 15 -11.99 -5.06 22.17
N GLU A 16 -11.72 -3.75 22.14
CA GLU A 16 -12.03 -2.87 21.00
C GLU A 16 -11.26 -3.30 19.72
N ARG A 17 -9.97 -3.65 19.86
CA ARG A 17 -9.15 -4.10 18.71
C ARG A 17 -9.50 -5.52 18.25
N ILE A 18 -9.95 -6.37 19.16
CA ILE A 18 -10.46 -7.71 18.83
C ILE A 18 -11.78 -7.58 18.06
N GLU A 19 -12.69 -6.72 18.53
CA GLU A 19 -13.95 -6.44 17.83
C GLU A 19 -13.69 -5.87 16.43
N ALA A 20 -12.79 -4.89 16.31
CA ALA A 20 -12.40 -4.34 15.01
C ALA A 20 -11.80 -5.39 14.06
N MET A 21 -11.07 -6.40 14.57
CA MET A 21 -10.62 -7.52 13.74
C MET A 21 -11.79 -8.39 13.27
N ALA A 22 -12.76 -8.67 14.13
CA ALA A 22 -13.96 -9.44 13.77
C ALA A 22 -14.79 -8.70 12.71
N GLU A 23 -15.05 -7.42 12.90
CA GLU A 23 -15.70 -6.55 11.92
C GLU A 23 -14.95 -6.55 10.58
N GLY A 24 -13.61 -6.51 10.61
CA GLY A 24 -12.78 -6.60 9.40
C GLY A 24 -12.98 -7.90 8.63
N ILE A 25 -13.13 -9.03 9.34
CA ILE A 25 -13.44 -10.32 8.70
C ILE A 25 -14.87 -10.31 8.13
N GLU A 26 -15.85 -9.73 8.83
CA GLU A 26 -17.22 -9.61 8.32
C GLU A 26 -17.27 -8.78 7.03
N VAL A 27 -16.51 -7.68 6.96
CA VAL A 27 -16.35 -6.92 5.71
C VAL A 27 -15.81 -7.80 4.59
N ILE A 28 -14.79 -8.65 4.86
CA ILE A 28 -14.25 -9.58 3.85
C ILE A 28 -15.33 -10.59 3.41
N VAL A 29 -16.17 -11.07 4.32
CA VAL A 29 -17.26 -12.01 3.99
C VAL A 29 -18.24 -11.40 2.98
N GLU A 30 -18.56 -10.12 3.11
CA GLU A 30 -19.49 -9.40 2.22
C GLU A 30 -18.88 -9.05 0.84
N LEU A 31 -17.56 -9.13 0.67
CA LEU A 31 -16.93 -8.88 -0.63
C LEU A 31 -17.37 -9.89 -1.67
N ASP A 32 -17.52 -9.46 -2.89
CA ASP A 32 -17.76 -10.31 -4.06
C ASP A 32 -16.63 -11.32 -4.26
N ASP A 33 -16.96 -12.61 -4.36
CA ASP A 33 -15.97 -13.66 -4.66
C ASP A 33 -15.42 -13.47 -6.09
N PRO A 34 -14.10 -13.25 -6.26
CA PRO A 34 -13.50 -13.10 -7.57
C PRO A 34 -13.29 -14.45 -8.29
N VAL A 35 -13.20 -15.57 -7.55
CA VAL A 35 -12.83 -16.87 -8.12
C VAL A 35 -13.94 -17.40 -9.05
N GLY A 36 -13.55 -17.83 -10.24
CA GLY A 36 -14.49 -18.32 -11.25
C GLY A 36 -15.19 -17.22 -12.05
N LYS A 37 -15.01 -15.92 -11.74
CA LYS A 37 -15.55 -14.84 -12.58
C LYS A 37 -14.96 -14.91 -13.97
N GLU A 38 -15.83 -14.94 -14.99
CA GLU A 38 -15.46 -14.99 -16.39
C GLU A 38 -15.64 -13.63 -17.04
N ARG A 39 -14.76 -13.29 -17.98
CA ARG A 39 -14.96 -12.19 -18.92
C ARG A 39 -14.69 -12.63 -20.35
N VAL A 40 -15.55 -12.22 -21.26
CA VAL A 40 -15.43 -12.52 -22.69
C VAL A 40 -14.33 -11.65 -23.29
N ILE A 41 -13.38 -12.27 -24.00
CA ILE A 41 -12.36 -11.58 -24.79
C ILE A 41 -12.87 -11.34 -26.21
N GLY A 42 -13.55 -12.32 -26.80
CA GLY A 42 -14.16 -12.25 -28.12
C GLY A 42 -14.20 -13.60 -28.82
N THR A 43 -14.87 -13.59 -29.98
CA THR A 43 -14.93 -14.75 -30.90
C THR A 43 -13.97 -14.52 -32.05
N ARG A 44 -13.19 -15.54 -32.40
CA ARG A 44 -12.25 -15.48 -33.52
C ARG A 44 -12.98 -15.74 -34.85
N PRO A 45 -12.41 -15.34 -36.02
CA PRO A 45 -13.04 -15.56 -37.32
C PRO A 45 -13.37 -17.02 -37.61
N ASN A 46 -12.67 -17.97 -37.04
CA ASN A 46 -12.92 -19.42 -37.17
C ASN A 46 -13.97 -19.97 -36.17
N GLY A 47 -14.65 -19.08 -35.41
CA GLY A 47 -15.72 -19.45 -34.51
C GLY A 47 -15.27 -19.80 -33.07
N ILE A 48 -13.95 -19.85 -32.78
CA ILE A 48 -13.46 -20.11 -31.41
C ILE A 48 -13.84 -18.95 -30.49
N GLU A 49 -14.54 -19.26 -29.41
CA GLU A 49 -14.82 -18.33 -28.31
C GLU A 49 -13.65 -18.32 -27.32
N ILE A 50 -13.20 -17.11 -26.94
CA ILE A 50 -12.12 -16.90 -25.97
C ILE A 50 -12.68 -16.11 -24.79
N LYS A 51 -12.48 -16.66 -23.58
CA LYS A 51 -12.77 -16.02 -22.30
C LYS A 51 -11.54 -16.03 -21.42
N LYS A 52 -11.57 -15.21 -20.37
CA LYS A 52 -10.69 -15.35 -19.23
C LYS A 52 -11.50 -15.63 -17.98
N MET A 53 -10.96 -16.46 -17.11
CA MET A 53 -11.55 -16.79 -15.80
C MET A 53 -10.55 -16.51 -14.70
N ARG A 54 -10.99 -15.89 -13.61
CA ARG A 54 -10.17 -15.68 -12.41
C ARG A 54 -9.95 -16.97 -11.66
N ILE A 55 -8.71 -17.18 -11.23
CA ILE A 55 -8.25 -18.32 -10.46
C ILE A 55 -7.39 -17.86 -9.30
N PRO A 56 -7.28 -18.61 -8.18
CA PRO A 56 -6.35 -18.32 -7.11
C PRO A 56 -4.90 -18.24 -7.60
N LEU A 57 -4.06 -17.51 -6.87
CA LEU A 57 -2.61 -17.52 -7.09
C LEU A 57 -2.00 -18.86 -6.69
N GLY A 58 -2.51 -19.48 -5.60
CA GLY A 58 -2.03 -20.75 -5.07
C GLY A 58 -1.69 -20.67 -3.59
N VAL A 59 -0.40 -20.75 -3.24
CA VAL A 59 0.10 -20.62 -1.87
C VAL A 59 0.76 -19.25 -1.71
N VAL A 60 0.18 -18.43 -0.85
CA VAL A 60 0.69 -17.11 -0.48
C VAL A 60 1.51 -17.21 0.79
N CYS A 61 2.72 -16.69 0.81
CA CYS A 61 3.52 -16.57 2.03
C CYS A 61 3.57 -15.11 2.46
N MET A 62 3.05 -14.79 3.64
CA MET A 62 3.18 -13.47 4.25
C MET A 62 4.29 -13.46 5.30
N ILE A 63 5.23 -12.52 5.14
CA ILE A 63 6.31 -12.27 6.11
C ILE A 63 6.06 -10.89 6.72
N TYR A 64 5.73 -10.82 8.03
CA TYR A 64 5.29 -9.57 8.64
C TYR A 64 5.85 -9.35 10.05
N GLU A 65 5.85 -8.09 10.51
CA GLU A 65 6.35 -7.65 11.81
C GLU A 65 5.21 -7.10 12.66
N ALA A 66 5.26 -7.35 13.99
CA ALA A 66 4.50 -6.69 15.07
C ALA A 66 3.05 -6.28 14.73
N ARG A 67 2.28 -7.13 14.04
CA ARG A 67 0.91 -6.84 13.59
C ARG A 67 0.02 -8.08 13.72
N PRO A 68 -0.51 -8.40 14.92
CA PRO A 68 -1.34 -9.59 15.13
C PRO A 68 -2.57 -9.65 14.20
N ASN A 69 -3.20 -8.52 13.92
CA ASN A 69 -4.37 -8.43 13.04
C ASN A 69 -4.08 -8.93 11.61
N VAL A 70 -2.85 -8.81 11.13
CA VAL A 70 -2.47 -9.32 9.79
C VAL A 70 -2.70 -10.83 9.67
N THR A 71 -2.59 -11.57 10.77
CA THR A 71 -2.89 -13.01 10.78
C THR A 71 -4.35 -13.28 10.41
N ALA A 72 -5.29 -12.51 10.96
CA ALA A 72 -6.71 -12.64 10.69
C ALA A 72 -7.06 -12.15 9.27
N ASP A 73 -6.62 -10.95 8.93
CA ASP A 73 -6.92 -10.30 7.65
C ASP A 73 -6.37 -11.12 6.47
N ALA A 74 -5.09 -11.50 6.53
CA ALA A 74 -4.46 -12.29 5.48
C ALA A 74 -5.02 -13.71 5.39
N GLY A 75 -5.31 -14.33 6.53
CA GLY A 75 -5.97 -15.65 6.58
C GLY A 75 -7.32 -15.61 5.87
N ALA A 76 -8.17 -14.64 6.20
CA ALA A 76 -9.50 -14.50 5.62
C ALA A 76 -9.46 -14.14 4.12
N LEU A 77 -8.62 -13.15 3.73
CA LEU A 77 -8.49 -12.73 2.33
C LEU A 77 -7.95 -13.85 1.45
N CYS A 78 -6.90 -14.56 1.88
CA CYS A 78 -6.35 -15.67 1.14
C CYS A 78 -7.36 -16.80 1.01
N PHE A 79 -8.03 -17.18 2.11
CA PHE A 79 -9.06 -18.23 2.08
C PHE A 79 -10.21 -17.86 1.13
N LYS A 80 -10.76 -16.65 1.22
CA LYS A 80 -11.87 -16.19 0.36
C LYS A 80 -11.47 -16.12 -1.12
N SER A 81 -10.22 -15.82 -1.42
CA SER A 81 -9.70 -15.85 -2.79
C SER A 81 -9.23 -17.22 -3.27
N GLY A 82 -9.50 -18.28 -2.48
CA GLY A 82 -9.19 -19.68 -2.83
C GLY A 82 -7.72 -20.04 -2.67
N ASN A 83 -6.93 -19.24 -1.98
CA ASN A 83 -5.50 -19.50 -1.72
C ASN A 83 -5.30 -20.18 -0.37
N ALA A 84 -4.23 -20.98 -0.26
CA ALA A 84 -3.64 -21.31 1.02
C ALA A 84 -2.68 -20.20 1.46
N VAL A 85 -2.48 -20.03 2.78
CA VAL A 85 -1.56 -19.01 3.28
C VAL A 85 -0.61 -19.55 4.35
N ILE A 86 0.67 -19.19 4.19
CA ILE A 86 1.72 -19.40 5.18
C ILE A 86 2.05 -18.04 5.80
N LEU A 87 1.89 -17.93 7.11
CA LEU A 87 2.02 -16.71 7.88
C LEU A 87 3.28 -16.79 8.75
N ARG A 88 4.27 -15.94 8.45
CA ARG A 88 5.50 -15.84 9.24
C ARG A 88 5.55 -14.47 9.91
N GLY A 89 5.05 -14.42 11.13
CA GLY A 89 5.09 -13.21 11.98
C GLY A 89 6.42 -13.01 12.70
N GLY A 90 6.61 -11.81 13.27
CA GLY A 90 7.69 -11.54 14.21
C GLY A 90 7.54 -12.33 15.51
N LYS A 91 8.67 -12.55 16.21
CA LYS A 91 8.69 -13.30 17.47
C LYS A 91 7.85 -12.66 18.58
N GLU A 92 7.69 -11.33 18.52
CA GLU A 92 6.97 -10.52 19.50
C GLU A 92 5.45 -10.73 19.48
N ALA A 93 4.90 -11.20 18.34
CA ALA A 93 3.48 -11.46 18.16
C ALA A 93 3.16 -12.96 17.96
N LEU A 94 4.13 -13.84 18.12
CA LEU A 94 4.00 -15.25 17.73
C LEU A 94 2.85 -15.96 18.44
N ASP A 95 2.77 -15.86 19.77
CA ASP A 95 1.74 -16.56 20.54
C ASP A 95 0.34 -16.07 20.15
N THR A 96 0.18 -14.77 19.93
CA THR A 96 -1.09 -14.19 19.45
C THR A 96 -1.44 -14.66 18.05
N SER A 97 -0.46 -14.69 17.16
CA SER A 97 -0.67 -15.16 15.77
C SER A 97 -1.04 -16.64 15.73
N LEU A 98 -0.43 -17.47 16.58
CA LEU A 98 -0.78 -18.89 16.72
C LEU A 98 -2.20 -19.07 17.23
N ALA A 99 -2.60 -18.31 18.28
CA ALA A 99 -3.96 -18.38 18.81
C ALA A 99 -5.03 -18.00 17.77
N ILE A 100 -4.79 -16.93 16.99
CA ILE A 100 -5.69 -16.53 15.91
C ILE A 100 -5.78 -17.63 14.85
N ALA A 101 -4.63 -18.18 14.42
CA ALA A 101 -4.61 -19.25 13.43
C ALA A 101 -5.31 -20.52 13.92
N GLU A 102 -5.17 -20.90 15.20
CA GLU A 102 -5.86 -22.04 15.80
C GLU A 102 -7.39 -21.86 15.72
N LEU A 103 -7.92 -20.67 16.03
CA LEU A 103 -9.35 -20.40 15.89
C LEU A 103 -9.83 -20.57 14.44
N MET A 104 -9.06 -20.07 13.45
CA MET A 104 -9.39 -20.24 12.03
C MET A 104 -9.31 -21.72 11.62
N GLN A 105 -8.30 -22.44 12.07
CA GLN A 105 -8.12 -23.87 11.80
C GLN A 105 -9.24 -24.73 12.38
N ASP A 106 -9.74 -24.38 13.57
CA ASP A 106 -10.88 -25.06 14.18
C ASP A 106 -12.18 -24.87 13.38
N VAL A 107 -12.36 -23.68 12.79
CA VAL A 107 -13.48 -23.42 11.87
C VAL A 107 -13.32 -24.24 10.58
N LEU A 108 -12.13 -24.27 9.98
CA LEU A 108 -11.86 -25.09 8.80
C LEU A 108 -12.16 -26.57 9.06
N GLU A 109 -11.72 -27.12 10.20
CA GLU A 109 -11.95 -28.50 10.56
C GLU A 109 -13.43 -28.81 10.75
N LYS A 110 -14.22 -27.93 11.39
CA LYS A 110 -15.69 -28.06 11.51
C LYS A 110 -16.40 -28.15 10.16
N HIS A 111 -15.80 -27.56 9.11
CA HIS A 111 -16.29 -27.63 7.74
C HIS A 111 -15.63 -28.70 6.87
N ASN A 112 -14.89 -29.64 7.47
CA ASN A 112 -14.13 -30.70 6.80
C ASN A 112 -13.09 -30.17 5.79
N LEU A 113 -12.49 -29.02 6.08
CA LEU A 113 -11.42 -28.42 5.29
C LEU A 113 -10.06 -28.65 5.97
N PRO A 114 -8.97 -28.74 5.21
CA PRO A 114 -7.64 -28.91 5.78
C PRO A 114 -7.21 -27.71 6.64
N LYS A 115 -6.75 -27.96 7.86
CA LYS A 115 -6.16 -26.91 8.73
C LYS A 115 -4.99 -26.16 8.06
N ALA A 116 -4.25 -26.87 7.19
CA ALA A 116 -3.10 -26.32 6.47
C ALA A 116 -3.42 -25.16 5.52
N LEU A 117 -4.71 -24.88 5.24
CA LEU A 117 -5.10 -23.72 4.43
C LEU A 117 -4.71 -22.40 5.07
N VAL A 118 -4.61 -22.35 6.41
CA VAL A 118 -4.09 -21.19 7.15
C VAL A 118 -3.05 -21.72 8.14
N THR A 119 -1.79 -21.43 7.89
CA THR A 119 -0.67 -21.95 8.68
C THR A 119 0.20 -20.80 9.17
N VAL A 120 0.38 -20.69 10.51
CA VAL A 120 1.40 -19.84 11.13
C VAL A 120 2.65 -20.66 11.37
N VAL A 121 3.81 -20.15 10.96
CA VAL A 121 5.11 -20.78 11.23
C VAL A 121 5.40 -20.67 12.74
N PRO A 122 5.47 -21.81 13.48
CA PRO A 122 5.51 -21.77 14.94
C PRO A 122 6.89 -21.42 15.52
N ASN A 123 7.89 -21.28 14.67
CA ASN A 123 9.25 -20.95 15.07
C ASN A 123 9.70 -19.67 14.37
N PRO A 124 10.05 -18.59 15.11
CA PRO A 124 10.43 -17.32 14.56
C PRO A 124 11.89 -17.25 14.07
N ASP A 125 12.61 -18.37 14.02
CA ASP A 125 14.01 -18.40 13.58
C ASP A 125 14.15 -17.81 12.17
N ARG A 126 15.18 -16.99 11.99
CA ARG A 126 15.50 -16.39 10.70
C ARG A 126 15.92 -17.41 9.65
N ALA A 127 16.52 -18.53 10.07
CA ALA A 127 16.89 -19.61 9.16
C ALA A 127 15.66 -20.22 8.47
N LEU A 128 14.55 -20.43 9.19
CA LEU A 128 13.30 -20.87 8.59
C LEU A 128 12.69 -19.86 7.63
N MET A 129 12.85 -18.57 7.90
CA MET A 129 12.42 -17.54 6.95
C MET A 129 13.22 -17.65 5.64
N GLN A 130 14.53 -17.88 5.73
CA GLN A 130 15.38 -18.10 4.56
C GLN A 130 14.92 -19.34 3.78
N GLU A 131 14.66 -20.46 4.46
CA GLU A 131 14.15 -21.66 3.82
C GLU A 131 12.80 -21.44 3.10
N LEU A 132 11.86 -20.70 3.71
CA LEU A 132 10.59 -20.34 3.07
C LEU A 132 10.78 -19.55 1.79
N MET A 133 11.69 -18.58 1.80
CA MET A 133 11.98 -17.74 0.63
C MET A 133 12.57 -18.52 -0.55
N GLU A 134 13.06 -19.73 -0.32
CA GLU A 134 13.63 -20.61 -1.35
C GLU A 134 12.64 -21.63 -1.93
N GLN A 135 11.43 -21.78 -1.34
CA GLN A 135 10.46 -22.84 -1.66
C GLN A 135 9.62 -22.58 -2.92
N ARG A 136 10.28 -22.42 -4.06
CA ARG A 136 9.63 -22.13 -5.36
C ARG A 136 8.60 -23.19 -5.81
N ASP A 137 8.79 -24.42 -5.40
CA ASP A 137 7.93 -25.53 -5.82
C ASP A 137 6.65 -25.63 -4.99
N TYR A 138 6.58 -24.89 -3.86
CA TYR A 138 5.48 -24.96 -2.89
C TYR A 138 4.85 -23.60 -2.58
N ILE A 139 5.52 -22.51 -2.85
CA ILE A 139 5.06 -21.13 -2.58
C ILE A 139 5.03 -20.37 -3.90
N ASP A 140 3.88 -19.81 -4.23
CA ASP A 140 3.66 -19.08 -5.49
C ASP A 140 4.07 -17.62 -5.38
N VAL A 141 3.87 -17.00 -4.22
CA VAL A 141 4.20 -15.57 -4.01
C VAL A 141 4.49 -15.28 -2.54
N ILE A 142 5.44 -14.36 -2.32
CA ILE A 142 5.72 -13.78 -0.99
C ILE A 142 5.25 -12.33 -0.97
N ILE A 143 4.59 -11.94 0.14
CA ILE A 143 4.15 -10.57 0.40
C ILE A 143 4.76 -10.14 1.74
N PRO A 144 5.84 -9.32 1.74
CA PRO A 144 6.40 -8.79 2.97
C PRO A 144 5.60 -7.60 3.49
N ARG A 145 5.46 -7.50 4.83
CA ARG A 145 4.77 -6.41 5.56
C ARG A 145 5.59 -5.98 6.78
N GLY A 146 6.39 -4.97 6.65
CA GLY A 146 7.26 -4.51 7.74
C GLY A 146 8.00 -3.24 7.37
N GLY A 147 9.06 -2.95 8.09
CA GLY A 147 9.96 -1.85 7.79
C GLY A 147 10.81 -2.13 6.53
N GLU A 148 11.40 -1.08 5.97
CA GLU A 148 12.22 -1.12 4.75
C GLU A 148 13.30 -2.22 4.80
N GLY A 149 13.94 -2.40 5.98
CA GLY A 149 14.97 -3.41 6.16
C GLY A 149 14.48 -4.85 5.95
N LEU A 150 13.25 -5.18 6.41
CA LEU A 150 12.66 -6.49 6.16
C LEU A 150 12.31 -6.65 4.67
N ILE A 151 11.73 -5.63 4.07
CA ILE A 151 11.29 -5.66 2.67
C ILE A 151 12.49 -5.83 1.74
N ASN A 152 13.55 -5.04 1.94
CA ASN A 152 14.79 -5.18 1.18
C ASN A 152 15.39 -6.58 1.38
N TYR A 153 15.47 -7.07 2.61
CA TYR A 153 16.03 -8.39 2.88
C TYR A 153 15.25 -9.50 2.14
N VAL A 154 13.93 -9.47 2.18
CA VAL A 154 13.09 -10.46 1.47
C VAL A 154 13.27 -10.32 -0.04
N THR A 155 13.26 -9.11 -0.57
CA THR A 155 13.40 -8.85 -2.02
C THR A 155 14.74 -9.32 -2.57
N ASP A 156 15.82 -9.09 -1.83
CA ASP A 156 17.17 -9.43 -2.26
C ASP A 156 17.49 -10.93 -2.16
N ASN A 157 16.79 -11.65 -1.26
CA ASN A 157 17.15 -13.04 -0.95
C ASN A 157 16.09 -14.06 -1.39
N ALA A 158 14.85 -13.65 -1.73
CA ALA A 158 13.82 -14.58 -2.13
C ALA A 158 14.08 -15.15 -3.53
N LYS A 159 13.88 -16.48 -3.66
CA LYS A 159 13.79 -17.15 -4.96
C LYS A 159 12.34 -17.27 -5.44
N VAL A 160 11.38 -17.16 -4.54
CA VAL A 160 9.95 -17.06 -4.83
C VAL A 160 9.64 -15.63 -5.28
N PRO A 161 8.73 -15.40 -6.23
CA PRO A 161 8.28 -14.06 -6.60
C PRO A 161 7.82 -13.24 -5.40
N VAL A 162 8.18 -11.95 -5.35
CA VAL A 162 7.83 -11.05 -4.24
C VAL A 162 6.97 -9.90 -4.77
N ILE A 163 5.88 -9.59 -4.07
CA ILE A 163 5.10 -8.37 -4.28
C ILE A 163 5.33 -7.45 -3.09
N GLN A 164 5.97 -6.31 -3.33
CA GLN A 164 6.41 -5.41 -2.26
C GLN A 164 6.17 -3.93 -2.57
N HIS A 165 6.23 -3.13 -1.51
CA HIS A 165 6.54 -1.70 -1.58
C HIS A 165 7.71 -1.41 -0.63
N PHE A 166 8.53 -0.43 -0.95
CA PHE A 166 9.70 -0.13 -0.11
C PHE A 166 9.39 0.94 0.92
N LYS A 167 8.92 2.12 0.50
CA LYS A 167 8.56 3.24 1.37
C LYS A 167 7.41 4.04 0.78
N GLY A 168 6.80 4.90 1.59
CA GLY A 168 5.69 5.77 1.22
C GLY A 168 6.10 7.24 1.23
N VAL A 169 6.83 7.70 0.19
CA VAL A 169 7.08 9.13 -0.01
C VAL A 169 5.99 9.68 -0.91
N CYS A 170 4.98 10.28 -0.28
CA CYS A 170 3.81 10.84 -0.97
C CYS A 170 3.91 12.37 -1.04
N HIS A 171 3.53 12.95 -2.16
CA HIS A 171 3.57 14.40 -2.35
C HIS A 171 2.18 15.02 -2.54
N LEU A 172 2.05 16.26 -2.09
CA LEU A 172 0.99 17.18 -2.51
C LEU A 172 1.62 18.28 -3.38
N TYR A 173 1.25 18.34 -4.65
CA TYR A 173 1.57 19.47 -5.51
C TYR A 173 0.44 20.51 -5.49
N VAL A 174 0.77 21.74 -5.12
CA VAL A 174 -0.13 22.89 -5.15
C VAL A 174 0.15 23.69 -6.41
N ASP A 175 -0.74 23.55 -7.38
CA ASP A 175 -0.64 24.21 -8.68
C ASP A 175 -0.95 25.73 -8.58
N LYS A 176 -0.55 26.51 -9.58
CA LYS A 176 -0.86 27.94 -9.66
C LYS A 176 -2.37 28.26 -9.69
N GLU A 177 -3.18 27.33 -10.20
CA GLU A 177 -4.65 27.44 -10.26
C GLU A 177 -5.32 26.70 -9.07
N ALA A 178 -4.59 26.48 -7.97
CA ALA A 178 -5.13 25.82 -6.80
C ALA A 178 -6.04 26.74 -5.98
N ASN A 179 -7.11 26.18 -5.42
CA ASN A 179 -7.80 26.78 -4.30
C ASN A 179 -6.95 26.57 -3.04
N LEU A 180 -6.40 27.65 -2.47
CA LEU A 180 -5.43 27.57 -1.37
C LEU A 180 -6.04 27.08 -0.05
N ASP A 181 -7.32 27.31 0.20
CA ASP A 181 -8.01 26.80 1.40
C ASP A 181 -8.20 25.26 1.28
N LYS A 182 -8.53 24.79 0.09
CA LYS A 182 -8.57 23.35 -0.22
C LYS A 182 -7.18 22.72 -0.08
N ALA A 183 -6.15 23.36 -0.65
CA ALA A 183 -4.77 22.88 -0.53
C ALA A 183 -4.31 22.77 0.93
N MET A 184 -4.66 23.75 1.77
CA MET A 184 -4.38 23.73 3.21
C MET A 184 -5.07 22.55 3.92
N ALA A 185 -6.35 22.32 3.63
CA ALA A 185 -7.09 21.21 4.22
C ALA A 185 -6.48 19.85 3.83
N LEU A 186 -6.10 19.67 2.54
CA LEU A 186 -5.44 18.47 2.05
C LEU A 186 -4.07 18.27 2.71
N LEU A 187 -3.27 19.32 2.84
CA LEU A 187 -1.96 19.29 3.46
C LEU A 187 -2.04 18.88 4.93
N LEU A 188 -2.88 19.57 5.70
CA LEU A 188 -3.02 19.28 7.14
C LEU A 188 -3.58 17.88 7.39
N ASN A 189 -4.60 17.46 6.63
CA ASN A 189 -5.11 16.11 6.75
C ASN A 189 -4.06 15.07 6.36
N GLY A 190 -3.40 15.24 5.21
CA GLY A 190 -2.40 14.31 4.72
C GLY A 190 -1.19 14.17 5.63
N LYS A 191 -0.73 15.26 6.28
CA LYS A 191 0.46 15.21 7.15
C LYS A 191 0.16 14.95 8.61
N THR A 192 -0.97 15.43 9.17
CA THR A 192 -1.13 15.46 10.63
C THR A 192 -2.20 14.52 11.18
N GLN A 193 -3.04 13.90 10.34
CA GLN A 193 -4.08 12.99 10.79
C GLN A 193 -3.50 11.67 11.34
N ARG A 194 -2.49 11.11 10.65
CA ARG A 194 -1.73 9.93 11.09
C ARG A 194 -0.40 9.90 10.36
N THR A 195 0.69 10.09 11.07
CA THR A 195 2.03 10.27 10.48
C THR A 195 2.75 8.96 10.16
N GLY A 196 2.55 7.92 10.98
CA GLY A 196 3.28 6.65 10.88
C GLY A 196 2.72 5.65 9.86
N VAL A 197 2.23 6.13 8.70
CA VAL A 197 1.64 5.31 7.65
C VAL A 197 2.13 5.77 6.27
N CYS A 198 2.25 4.83 5.35
CA CYS A 198 2.85 5.04 4.03
C CYS A 198 2.11 6.01 3.09
N ASN A 199 0.84 6.33 3.36
CA ASN A 199 0.05 7.31 2.61
C ASN A 199 -0.01 8.69 3.29
N ALA A 200 0.75 8.92 4.37
CA ALA A 200 0.97 10.27 4.89
C ALA A 200 1.82 11.10 3.91
N LEU A 201 1.62 12.41 3.89
CA LEU A 201 2.45 13.29 3.07
C LEU A 201 3.86 13.40 3.67
N GLU A 202 4.87 13.21 2.84
CA GLU A 202 6.27 13.44 3.18
C GLU A 202 6.87 14.60 2.36
N GLY A 203 6.19 14.98 1.28
CA GLY A 203 6.56 16.10 0.44
C GLY A 203 5.42 17.08 0.13
N LEU A 204 5.73 18.38 0.14
CA LEU A 204 4.88 19.46 -0.36
C LEU A 204 5.61 20.18 -1.48
N VAL A 205 5.06 20.12 -2.69
CA VAL A 205 5.58 20.85 -3.85
C VAL A 205 4.65 22.02 -4.15
N VAL A 206 5.18 23.23 -4.26
CA VAL A 206 4.36 24.44 -4.42
C VAL A 206 4.82 25.23 -5.63
N HIS A 207 3.89 25.54 -6.53
CA HIS A 207 4.17 26.43 -7.67
C HIS A 207 4.52 27.83 -7.18
N GLN A 208 5.61 28.41 -7.71
CA GLN A 208 6.13 29.71 -7.27
C GLN A 208 5.08 30.84 -7.32
N ALA A 209 4.14 30.81 -8.25
CA ALA A 209 3.11 31.85 -8.39
C ALA A 209 2.17 31.95 -7.18
N VAL A 210 2.00 30.89 -6.39
CA VAL A 210 1.13 30.88 -5.20
C VAL A 210 1.92 30.74 -3.89
N ALA A 211 3.24 30.55 -3.96
CA ALA A 211 4.07 30.33 -2.79
C ALA A 211 3.98 31.48 -1.78
N GLY A 212 3.97 32.74 -2.24
CA GLY A 212 3.89 33.91 -1.38
C GLY A 212 2.58 34.07 -0.61
N ASP A 213 1.46 33.56 -1.15
CA ASP A 213 0.15 33.61 -0.52
C ASP A 213 -0.15 32.38 0.32
N PHE A 214 0.49 31.25 0.02
CA PHE A 214 0.24 29.95 0.64
C PHE A 214 1.22 29.62 1.76
N LEU A 215 2.54 29.69 1.52
CA LEU A 215 3.55 29.22 2.46
C LEU A 215 3.60 29.96 3.80
N PRO A 216 3.34 31.28 3.91
CA PRO A 216 3.23 31.92 5.23
C PRO A 216 2.13 31.31 6.09
N LYS A 217 0.98 30.96 5.51
CA LYS A 217 -0.12 30.31 6.21
C LYS A 217 0.24 28.87 6.61
N VAL A 218 0.98 28.16 5.76
CA VAL A 218 1.52 26.82 6.07
C VAL A 218 2.48 26.89 7.25
N ALA A 219 3.38 27.90 7.27
CA ALA A 219 4.33 28.10 8.36
C ALA A 219 3.63 28.27 9.72
N ASP A 220 2.59 29.12 9.77
CA ASP A 220 1.80 29.34 10.97
C ASP A 220 1.09 28.05 11.42
N ALA A 221 0.43 27.35 10.51
CA ALA A 221 -0.30 26.13 10.81
C ALA A 221 0.64 24.99 11.26
N PHE A 222 1.81 24.85 10.65
CA PHE A 222 2.80 23.84 11.01
C PHE A 222 3.47 24.14 12.34
N LYS A 223 3.72 25.39 12.64
CA LYS A 223 4.22 25.81 13.95
C LYS A 223 3.23 25.45 15.06
N GLU A 224 1.94 25.71 14.86
CA GLU A 224 0.89 25.34 15.82
C GLU A 224 0.83 23.83 16.05
N LYS A 225 1.00 23.03 14.99
CA LYS A 225 0.95 21.57 15.05
C LYS A 225 2.29 20.88 15.36
N GLY A 226 3.38 21.66 15.52
CA GLY A 226 4.71 21.14 15.81
C GLY A 226 5.32 20.34 14.66
N VAL A 227 4.98 20.66 13.40
CA VAL A 227 5.55 20.00 12.22
C VAL A 227 6.91 20.64 11.92
N LYS A 228 7.96 19.82 11.89
CA LYS A 228 9.30 20.25 11.45
C LYS A 228 9.33 20.33 9.92
N VAL A 229 9.97 21.37 9.40
CA VAL A 229 9.97 21.67 7.97
C VAL A 229 11.40 21.67 7.43
N HIS A 230 11.60 20.98 6.31
CA HIS A 230 12.80 21.05 5.46
C HIS A 230 12.45 21.74 4.15
N VAL A 231 13.29 22.64 3.67
CA VAL A 231 12.97 23.46 2.50
C VAL A 231 14.13 23.59 1.52
N ASN A 232 13.84 23.91 0.24
CA ASN A 232 14.86 24.43 -0.66
C ASN A 232 15.11 25.94 -0.43
N GLU A 233 16.14 26.49 -1.05
CA GLU A 233 16.50 27.90 -0.93
C GLU A 233 15.32 28.85 -1.26
N LYS A 234 14.52 28.54 -2.30
CA LYS A 234 13.35 29.36 -2.67
C LYS A 234 12.26 29.34 -1.59
N GLY A 235 12.13 28.27 -0.85
CA GLY A 235 11.14 28.11 0.24
C GLY A 235 11.62 28.72 1.56
N SER A 236 12.92 28.81 1.80
CA SER A 236 13.50 29.19 3.10
C SER A 236 13.02 30.54 3.63
N GLN A 237 12.72 31.49 2.74
CA GLN A 237 12.24 32.81 3.11
C GLN A 237 10.86 32.82 3.79
N TYR A 238 10.12 31.74 3.74
CA TYR A 238 8.77 31.60 4.32
C TYR A 238 8.75 30.88 5.67
N PHE A 239 9.88 30.26 6.07
CA PHE A 239 9.94 29.43 7.26
C PHE A 239 11.15 29.77 8.14
N ASP A 240 10.91 30.56 9.20
CA ASP A 240 11.96 30.92 10.16
C ASP A 240 12.56 29.68 10.83
N GLY A 241 13.87 29.49 10.67
CA GLY A 241 14.60 28.39 11.30
C GLY A 241 14.38 27.00 10.67
N ALA A 242 13.79 26.92 9.47
CA ALA A 242 13.70 25.69 8.74
C ALA A 242 15.08 25.20 8.27
N ASP A 243 15.25 23.88 8.23
CA ASP A 243 16.45 23.26 7.66
C ASP A 243 16.45 23.44 6.14
N VAL A 244 17.45 24.12 5.60
CA VAL A 244 17.65 24.16 4.15
C VAL A 244 18.38 22.89 3.74
N ILE A 245 17.71 22.05 2.96
CA ILE A 245 18.22 20.74 2.55
C ILE A 245 18.75 20.76 1.11
N SER A 246 19.73 19.89 0.84
CA SER A 246 20.24 19.65 -0.50
C SER A 246 19.23 18.89 -1.36
N GLU A 247 19.40 18.92 -2.68
CA GLU A 247 18.54 18.18 -3.62
C GLU A 247 18.47 16.67 -3.28
N ASP A 248 19.56 16.06 -2.83
CA ASP A 248 19.60 14.62 -2.53
C ASP A 248 18.88 14.24 -1.21
N ALA A 249 18.49 15.22 -0.41
CA ALA A 249 17.79 14.99 0.86
C ALA A 249 16.26 14.89 0.72
N TYR A 250 15.72 15.14 -0.47
CA TYR A 250 14.32 14.81 -0.75
C TYR A 250 14.14 13.31 -0.89
N GLY A 251 12.93 12.81 -0.69
CA GLY A 251 12.66 11.38 -0.81
C GLY A 251 12.85 10.59 0.49
N GLU A 252 12.97 11.27 1.63
CA GLU A 252 12.92 10.65 2.95
C GLU A 252 11.48 10.37 3.38
N GLU A 253 11.26 9.20 3.98
CA GLU A 253 10.01 8.86 4.66
C GLU A 253 10.17 9.13 6.15
N TYR A 254 9.68 10.29 6.61
CA TYR A 254 9.91 10.75 8.00
C TYR A 254 9.09 9.97 9.03
N LEU A 255 7.91 9.49 8.65
CA LEU A 255 6.96 8.78 9.53
C LEU A 255 6.59 9.55 10.81
N GLY A 256 6.74 10.87 10.79
CA GLY A 256 6.59 11.77 11.92
C GLY A 256 5.97 13.13 11.51
N LEU A 257 5.89 14.06 12.46
CA LEU A 257 5.52 15.45 12.20
C LEU A 257 6.70 16.21 11.57
N GLU A 258 7.09 15.78 10.37
CA GLU A 258 8.23 16.30 9.62
C GLU A 258 7.92 16.20 8.12
N ILE A 259 8.27 17.19 7.30
CA ILE A 259 7.93 17.24 5.88
C ILE A 259 8.98 18.06 5.10
N ALA A 260 9.26 17.62 3.86
CA ALA A 260 10.08 18.39 2.91
C ALA A 260 9.19 19.27 2.02
N ILE A 261 9.56 20.54 1.86
CA ILE A 261 8.84 21.51 1.03
C ILE A 261 9.74 22.01 -0.09
N ARG A 262 9.24 21.97 -1.32
CA ARG A 262 9.93 22.49 -2.50
C ARG A 262 9.08 23.50 -3.24
N VAL A 263 9.63 24.69 -3.50
CA VAL A 263 9.04 25.67 -4.41
C VAL A 263 9.60 25.43 -5.81
N VAL A 264 8.71 25.24 -6.78
CA VAL A 264 9.03 24.93 -8.19
C VAL A 264 8.53 26.02 -9.12
N ASP A 265 9.17 26.14 -10.30
CA ASP A 265 8.86 27.19 -11.26
C ASP A 265 7.59 26.92 -12.06
N ASP A 266 7.31 25.67 -12.37
CA ASP A 266 6.21 25.23 -13.24
C ASP A 266 5.73 23.81 -12.90
N PHE A 267 4.77 23.34 -13.69
CA PHE A 267 4.18 22.02 -13.58
C PHE A 267 5.20 20.91 -13.89
N GLU A 268 6.01 21.12 -14.91
CA GLU A 268 7.01 20.17 -15.37
C GLU A 268 8.04 19.89 -14.27
N ALA A 269 8.53 20.96 -13.61
CA ALA A 269 9.44 20.84 -12.48
C ALA A 269 8.81 20.11 -11.26
N ALA A 270 7.48 20.21 -11.08
CA ALA A 270 6.78 19.43 -10.05
C ALA A 270 6.74 17.95 -10.41
N VAL A 271 6.42 17.61 -11.67
CA VAL A 271 6.38 16.23 -12.15
C VAL A 271 7.78 15.60 -12.09
N ASP A 272 8.82 16.33 -12.50
CA ASP A 272 10.22 15.86 -12.42
C ASP A 272 10.65 15.61 -10.97
N HIS A 273 10.27 16.50 -10.03
CA HIS A 273 10.52 16.27 -8.61
C HIS A 273 9.87 15.00 -8.09
N ILE A 274 8.60 14.79 -8.42
CA ILE A 274 7.87 13.58 -8.04
C ILE A 274 8.50 12.32 -8.65
N ALA A 275 8.88 12.38 -9.92
CA ALA A 275 9.54 11.27 -10.60
C ALA A 275 10.88 10.89 -9.97
N GLN A 276 11.63 11.88 -9.48
CA GLN A 276 12.95 11.67 -8.88
C GLN A 276 12.87 11.20 -7.43
N PHE A 277 11.95 11.73 -6.62
CA PHE A 277 11.95 11.58 -5.17
C PHE A 277 10.72 10.81 -4.64
N GLY A 278 9.68 10.62 -5.44
CA GLY A 278 8.53 9.82 -5.11
C GLY A 278 8.86 8.33 -4.99
N SER A 279 7.98 7.61 -4.34
CA SER A 279 8.12 6.16 -4.11
C SER A 279 7.17 5.31 -4.97
N ASN A 280 6.53 5.89 -5.97
CA ASN A 280 5.48 5.27 -6.78
C ASN A 280 4.25 4.85 -5.96
N HIS A 281 4.07 5.43 -4.78
CA HIS A 281 2.96 5.10 -3.89
C HIS A 281 1.73 5.96 -4.18
N THR A 282 1.74 7.21 -3.73
CA THR A 282 0.57 8.10 -3.84
C THR A 282 1.00 9.53 -4.09
N GLU A 283 0.42 10.15 -5.13
CA GLU A 283 0.72 11.53 -5.50
C GLU A 283 -0.56 12.33 -5.69
N VAL A 284 -0.55 13.57 -5.23
CA VAL A 284 -1.73 14.43 -5.22
C VAL A 284 -1.44 15.75 -5.89
N ILE A 285 -2.33 16.23 -6.75
CA ILE A 285 -2.37 17.62 -7.20
C ILE A 285 -3.59 18.34 -6.63
N CYS A 286 -3.39 19.57 -6.15
CA CYS A 286 -4.48 20.52 -5.88
C CYS A 286 -4.52 21.55 -7.01
N THR A 287 -5.59 21.58 -7.79
CA THR A 287 -5.81 22.50 -8.91
C THR A 287 -7.29 22.66 -9.23
N GLU A 288 -7.73 23.83 -9.68
CA GLU A 288 -9.06 24.04 -10.25
C GLU A 288 -9.08 23.87 -11.77
N ASP A 289 -7.92 23.70 -12.41
CA ASP A 289 -7.79 23.37 -13.83
C ASP A 289 -7.99 21.86 -14.05
N ALA A 290 -9.17 21.47 -14.54
CA ALA A 290 -9.52 20.08 -14.79
C ALA A 290 -8.62 19.38 -15.83
N GLU A 291 -8.14 20.12 -16.85
CA GLU A 291 -7.25 19.54 -17.87
C GLU A 291 -5.84 19.30 -17.29
N LYS A 292 -5.37 20.19 -16.45
CA LYS A 292 -4.12 20.00 -15.73
C LYS A 292 -4.20 18.84 -14.74
N GLY A 293 -5.32 18.67 -14.04
CA GLY A 293 -5.58 17.49 -13.21
C GLY A 293 -5.47 16.19 -13.99
N LYS A 294 -6.09 16.12 -15.18
CA LYS A 294 -5.97 14.95 -16.07
C LYS A 294 -4.54 14.75 -16.59
N LEU A 295 -3.84 15.85 -16.90
CA LEU A 295 -2.45 15.79 -17.36
C LEU A 295 -1.56 15.23 -16.25
N PHE A 296 -1.73 15.68 -15.01
CA PHE A 296 -1.02 15.15 -13.85
C PHE A 296 -1.24 13.65 -13.67
N GLN A 297 -2.50 13.19 -13.76
CA GLN A 297 -2.83 11.76 -13.66
C GLN A 297 -2.19 10.91 -14.77
N ARG A 298 -1.83 11.49 -15.92
CA ARG A 298 -1.14 10.79 -17.01
C ARG A 298 0.37 10.86 -16.93
N ALA A 299 0.89 11.98 -16.44
CA ALA A 299 2.33 12.27 -16.40
C ALA A 299 3.01 11.62 -15.18
N VAL A 300 2.31 11.54 -14.05
CA VAL A 300 2.86 11.01 -12.80
C VAL A 300 2.74 9.49 -12.76
N ASP A 301 3.87 8.84 -12.54
CA ASP A 301 3.96 7.39 -12.41
C ASP A 301 3.89 6.98 -10.92
N ALA A 302 2.67 6.90 -10.40
CA ALA A 302 2.39 6.41 -9.06
C ALA A 302 1.18 5.46 -9.07
N SER A 303 1.10 4.61 -8.06
CA SER A 303 0.03 3.61 -7.98
C SER A 303 -1.34 4.24 -7.71
N VAL A 304 -1.35 5.38 -7.02
CA VAL A 304 -2.56 6.18 -6.79
C VAL A 304 -2.25 7.64 -7.08
N VAL A 305 -2.94 8.22 -8.07
CA VAL A 305 -2.78 9.63 -8.47
C VAL A 305 -4.11 10.36 -8.30
N MET A 306 -4.12 11.35 -7.41
CA MET A 306 -5.32 12.03 -6.98
C MET A 306 -5.38 13.49 -7.43
N VAL A 307 -6.57 13.98 -7.70
CA VAL A 307 -6.86 15.39 -7.93
C VAL A 307 -7.80 15.86 -6.84
N ASN A 308 -7.39 16.88 -6.07
CA ASN A 308 -8.19 17.52 -5.03
C ASN A 308 -8.73 16.53 -3.96
N ALA A 309 -8.00 15.48 -3.65
CA ALA A 309 -8.34 14.52 -2.60
C ALA A 309 -7.13 14.29 -1.69
N SER A 310 -7.36 13.96 -0.43
CA SER A 310 -6.27 13.69 0.52
C SER A 310 -5.57 12.38 0.18
N SER A 311 -4.24 12.35 0.30
CA SER A 311 -3.43 11.14 0.17
C SER A 311 -3.90 10.02 1.12
N ARG A 312 -4.56 10.37 2.22
CA ARG A 312 -5.13 9.45 3.21
C ARG A 312 -6.23 8.53 2.64
N PHE A 313 -6.81 8.85 1.48
CA PHE A 313 -7.71 7.95 0.76
C PHE A 313 -7.00 6.82 0.01
N SER A 314 -5.67 6.81 -0.07
CA SER A 314 -4.88 5.70 -0.61
C SER A 314 -4.79 4.56 0.40
N ASP A 315 -5.90 3.91 0.61
CA ASP A 315 -6.12 2.84 1.58
C ASP A 315 -7.16 1.88 1.00
N GLY A 316 -6.98 0.58 1.20
CA GLY A 316 -7.83 -0.43 0.57
C GLY A 316 -9.32 -0.28 0.91
N SER A 317 -9.65 0.08 2.16
CA SER A 317 -11.05 0.29 2.55
C SER A 317 -11.63 1.55 1.93
N GLN A 318 -10.85 2.64 1.88
CA GLN A 318 -11.27 3.92 1.32
C GLN A 318 -11.40 3.88 -0.22
N LEU A 319 -10.62 3.04 -0.89
CA LEU A 319 -10.72 2.80 -2.33
C LEU A 319 -11.81 1.77 -2.70
N GLY A 320 -12.56 1.26 -1.71
CA GLY A 320 -13.66 0.34 -1.93
C GLY A 320 -13.24 -1.13 -2.10
N LEU A 321 -12.01 -1.49 -1.72
CA LEU A 321 -11.53 -2.88 -1.76
C LEU A 321 -12.00 -3.68 -0.54
N GLY A 322 -12.63 -3.04 0.44
CA GLY A 322 -13.09 -3.62 1.71
C GLY A 322 -11.96 -3.90 2.68
N ALA A 323 -10.99 -4.69 2.29
CA ALA A 323 -9.80 -5.03 3.08
C ALA A 323 -8.54 -4.98 2.23
N GLU A 324 -7.37 -4.85 2.87
CA GLU A 324 -6.08 -4.72 2.22
C GLU A 324 -5.08 -5.75 2.77
N ILE A 325 -4.51 -6.58 1.87
CA ILE A 325 -3.45 -7.52 2.25
C ILE A 325 -2.07 -6.87 2.23
N GLY A 326 -1.91 -5.83 1.44
CA GLY A 326 -0.66 -5.10 1.25
C GLY A 326 -0.77 -4.06 0.16
N ILE A 327 0.36 -3.42 -0.13
CA ILE A 327 0.48 -2.44 -1.19
C ILE A 327 1.60 -2.89 -2.12
N ALA A 328 1.45 -2.68 -3.42
CA ALA A 328 2.48 -2.93 -4.40
C ALA A 328 2.89 -1.62 -5.08
N THR A 329 4.17 -1.31 -5.10
CA THR A 329 4.72 -0.20 -5.89
C THR A 329 5.51 -0.69 -7.11
N THR A 330 5.43 -2.00 -7.40
CA THR A 330 5.92 -2.62 -8.63
C THR A 330 4.75 -2.93 -9.56
N LYS A 331 4.97 -2.90 -10.88
CA LYS A 331 3.90 -3.10 -11.88
C LYS A 331 3.77 -4.54 -12.38
N LEU A 332 4.39 -5.52 -11.69
CA LEU A 332 4.48 -6.89 -12.19
C LEU A 332 3.15 -7.66 -12.09
N HIS A 333 2.38 -7.46 -11.02
CA HIS A 333 1.12 -8.17 -10.78
C HIS A 333 0.00 -7.22 -10.38
N ALA A 334 0.22 -6.42 -9.32
CA ALA A 334 -0.67 -5.39 -8.82
C ALA A 334 0.07 -4.06 -8.70
N TYR A 335 -0.66 -2.94 -8.68
CA TYR A 335 -0.08 -1.61 -8.49
C TYR A 335 -1.00 -0.80 -7.57
N GLY A 336 -0.54 -0.48 -6.37
CA GLY A 336 -1.28 0.17 -5.29
C GLY A 336 -1.79 -0.80 -4.22
N PRO A 337 -2.78 -0.38 -3.42
CA PRO A 337 -3.43 -1.21 -2.43
C PRO A 337 -4.00 -2.49 -3.04
N MET A 338 -3.75 -3.62 -2.39
CA MET A 338 -4.15 -4.95 -2.85
C MET A 338 -5.28 -5.50 -2.00
N GLY A 339 -6.44 -5.69 -2.60
CA GLY A 339 -7.58 -6.38 -2.01
C GLY A 339 -7.72 -7.82 -2.51
N LEU A 340 -8.93 -8.34 -2.36
CA LEU A 340 -9.28 -9.74 -2.67
C LEU A 340 -8.97 -10.12 -4.13
N GLU A 341 -9.26 -9.23 -5.09
CA GLU A 341 -9.02 -9.49 -6.51
C GLU A 341 -7.54 -9.63 -6.84
N SER A 342 -6.67 -8.87 -6.16
CA SER A 342 -5.22 -8.92 -6.35
C SER A 342 -4.59 -10.27 -5.91
N LEU A 343 -5.32 -11.08 -5.15
CA LEU A 343 -4.92 -12.45 -4.76
C LEU A 343 -5.33 -13.50 -5.80
N THR A 344 -5.73 -13.07 -6.99
CA THR A 344 -6.13 -13.94 -8.11
C THR A 344 -5.36 -13.58 -9.37
N SER A 345 -5.31 -14.52 -10.31
CA SER A 345 -4.82 -14.32 -11.67
C SER A 345 -5.91 -14.75 -12.67
N GLU A 346 -5.62 -14.69 -13.96
CA GLU A 346 -6.57 -15.09 -14.99
C GLU A 346 -5.99 -16.19 -15.87
N LYS A 347 -6.76 -17.26 -16.11
CA LYS A 347 -6.48 -18.26 -17.16
C LYS A 347 -7.38 -18.05 -18.38
N TYR A 348 -6.90 -18.46 -19.55
CA TYR A 348 -7.72 -18.49 -20.75
C TYR A 348 -8.62 -19.73 -20.77
N LEU A 349 -9.89 -19.52 -21.15
CA LEU A 349 -10.83 -20.56 -21.55
C LEU A 349 -11.05 -20.44 -23.06
N VAL A 350 -10.88 -21.52 -23.79
CA VAL A 350 -11.03 -21.55 -25.24
C VAL A 350 -12.02 -22.64 -25.60
N ASN A 351 -13.17 -22.25 -26.15
CA ASN A 351 -14.24 -23.14 -26.55
C ASN A 351 -14.31 -23.21 -28.07
N GLY A 352 -14.25 -24.40 -28.60
CA GLY A 352 -14.29 -24.67 -30.05
C GLY A 352 -15.07 -25.94 -30.37
N GLU A 353 -15.27 -26.19 -31.64
CA GLU A 353 -15.98 -27.35 -32.24
C GLU A 353 -15.04 -28.19 -33.13
N GLY A 354 -13.76 -28.25 -32.82
CA GLY A 354 -12.77 -29.00 -33.57
C GLY A 354 -11.94 -28.17 -34.57
N GLN A 355 -11.92 -26.83 -34.39
CA GLN A 355 -11.07 -25.97 -35.23
C GLN A 355 -9.60 -26.31 -35.04
N ILE A 356 -8.87 -26.40 -36.15
CA ILE A 356 -7.42 -26.62 -36.16
C ILE A 356 -6.71 -25.33 -36.66
N ARG A 357 -5.43 -25.25 -36.41
CA ARG A 357 -4.57 -24.20 -36.95
C ARG A 357 -3.81 -24.75 -38.15
N ASP A 358 -3.87 -24.01 -39.29
CA ASP A 358 -3.11 -24.29 -40.50
C ASP A 358 -1.62 -23.97 -40.31
#